data_4b40c8ed91f28954a1df2ab5ed84c0e1
#
_entry.id   4b40c8ed91f28954a1df2ab5ed84c0e1
#
_cell.length_a   1.000
_cell.length_b   1.000
_cell.length_c   1.000
_cell.angle_alpha   90.00
_cell.angle_beta   90.00
_cell.angle_gamma   90.00
#
_symmetry.space_group_name_H-M   'P 1'
#
loop_
_entity.id
_entity.type
_entity.pdbx_description
1 polymer ?
#
loop_
_entity_poly.entity_id
_entity_poly.type
_entity_poly.pdbx_seq_one_letter_code
_entity_poly.pdbx_strand_id
1 'polypeptide(L)'
;MFKWLDEHFEECLMVIFLILIACVMMLQVIVRKIPFLPSLTWAEEFSRFMWIMSVFISLPYTVRKANMLRVNVIIDLLPQKARKVINLCVDVIVGLCMALLAYHCVECLKWAKGEMLEGAKAETSPAMNWPMWWLYAVGLFGFCLATLRSVQMFFIHLSKFNERELTTLEQTQLDAKAELEAAAKAEGAN
;
A
#
# COMPACT_ATOMS: atom_id res chain seq x y z
N MET A 1 -11.74 -12.65 15.45
CA MET A 1 -12.42 -12.08 14.26
C MET A 1 -11.97 -10.64 13.99
N PHE A 2 -12.04 -9.72 14.97
CA PHE A 2 -11.58 -8.33 14.78
C PHE A 2 -10.09 -8.18 14.45
N LYS A 3 -9.16 -8.94 15.08
CA LYS A 3 -7.73 -8.91 14.76
C LYS A 3 -7.42 -9.39 13.34
N TRP A 4 -8.13 -10.41 12.87
CA TRP A 4 -7.98 -10.91 11.51
C TRP A 4 -8.47 -9.89 10.47
N LEU A 5 -9.57 -9.17 10.79
CA LEU A 5 -10.09 -8.11 9.94
C LEU A 5 -9.12 -6.92 9.86
N ASP A 6 -8.48 -6.57 10.99
CA ASP A 6 -7.50 -5.48 11.05
C ASP A 6 -6.21 -5.80 10.29
N GLU A 7 -5.83 -7.08 10.24
CA GLU A 7 -4.65 -7.53 9.49
C GLU A 7 -4.89 -7.66 7.98
N HIS A 8 -6.12 -8.01 7.57
CA HIS A 8 -6.46 -8.29 6.16
C HIS A 8 -7.39 -7.23 5.53
N PHE A 9 -7.77 -6.20 6.31
CA PHE A 9 -8.70 -5.17 5.83
C PHE A 9 -8.14 -4.45 4.59
N GLU A 10 -6.87 -4.09 4.60
CA GLU A 10 -6.20 -3.44 3.49
C GLU A 10 -6.14 -4.34 2.25
N GLU A 11 -5.90 -5.64 2.43
CA GLU A 11 -5.88 -6.65 1.35
C GLU A 11 -7.28 -6.85 0.74
N CYS A 12 -8.31 -7.03 1.58
CA CYS A 12 -9.69 -7.17 1.13
C CYS A 12 -10.16 -5.95 0.33
N LEU A 13 -9.79 -4.76 0.80
CA LEU A 13 -10.19 -3.51 0.16
C LEU A 13 -9.53 -3.37 -1.22
N MET A 14 -8.25 -3.73 -1.36
CA MET A 14 -7.56 -3.77 -2.65
C MET A 14 -8.20 -4.77 -3.62
N VAL A 15 -8.58 -5.96 -3.15
CA VAL A 15 -9.26 -6.97 -3.96
C VAL A 15 -10.62 -6.47 -4.44
N ILE A 16 -11.38 -5.80 -3.57
CA ILE A 16 -12.68 -5.20 -3.94
C ILE A 16 -12.50 -4.15 -5.05
N PHE A 17 -11.52 -3.25 -4.92
CA PHE A 17 -11.24 -2.28 -5.97
C PHE A 17 -10.85 -2.93 -7.29
N LEU A 18 -10.02 -3.97 -7.25
CA LEU A 18 -9.61 -4.70 -8.45
C LEU A 18 -10.79 -5.37 -9.15
N ILE A 19 -11.68 -6.03 -8.40
CA ILE A 19 -12.90 -6.64 -8.94
C ILE A 19 -13.79 -5.57 -9.55
N LEU A 20 -13.97 -4.43 -8.88
CA LEU A 20 -14.82 -3.33 -9.35
C LEU A 20 -14.28 -2.73 -10.65
N ILE A 21 -12.97 -2.51 -10.75
CA ILE A 21 -12.31 -2.06 -11.98
C ILE A 21 -12.55 -3.08 -13.10
N ALA A 22 -12.33 -4.38 -12.83
CA ALA A 22 -12.52 -5.44 -13.83
C ALA A 22 -13.97 -5.49 -14.33
N CYS A 23 -14.96 -5.39 -13.45
CA CYS A 23 -16.37 -5.38 -13.80
C CYS A 23 -16.74 -4.17 -14.69
N VAL A 24 -16.25 -2.96 -14.33
CA VAL A 24 -16.54 -1.75 -15.10
C VAL A 24 -15.88 -1.79 -16.47
N MET A 25 -14.63 -2.28 -16.55
CA MET A 25 -13.94 -2.42 -17.84
C MET A 25 -14.58 -3.50 -18.73
N MET A 26 -15.04 -4.61 -18.15
CA MET A 26 -15.81 -5.63 -18.88
C MET A 26 -17.12 -5.05 -19.42
N LEU A 27 -17.84 -4.30 -18.60
CA LEU A 27 -19.08 -3.61 -19.03
C LEU A 27 -18.81 -2.67 -20.20
N GLN A 28 -17.73 -1.87 -20.14
CA GLN A 28 -17.34 -0.96 -21.22
C GLN A 28 -17.07 -1.71 -22.53
N VAL A 29 -16.36 -2.86 -22.46
CA VAL A 29 -16.07 -3.67 -23.66
C VAL A 29 -17.35 -4.22 -24.26
N ILE A 30 -18.29 -4.69 -23.43
CA ILE A 30 -19.58 -5.21 -23.90
C ILE A 30 -20.39 -4.11 -24.57
N VAL A 31 -20.52 -2.95 -23.93
CA VAL A 31 -21.27 -1.80 -24.48
C VAL A 31 -20.67 -1.32 -25.80
N ARG A 32 -19.34 -1.30 -25.91
CA ARG A 32 -18.64 -0.92 -27.17
C ARG A 32 -18.92 -1.87 -28.34
N LYS A 33 -19.29 -3.12 -28.05
CA LYS A 33 -19.66 -4.11 -29.09
C LYS A 33 -21.08 -3.92 -29.64
N ILE A 34 -21.92 -3.16 -28.94
CA ILE A 34 -23.31 -2.93 -29.30
C ILE A 34 -23.41 -1.60 -30.08
N PRO A 35 -23.69 -1.61 -31.39
CA PRO A 35 -23.63 -0.41 -32.24
C PRO A 35 -24.68 0.67 -31.90
N PHE A 36 -25.69 0.34 -31.10
CA PHE A 36 -26.76 1.25 -30.68
C PHE A 36 -26.50 2.01 -29.37
N LEU A 37 -25.46 1.65 -28.59
CA LEU A 37 -25.16 2.33 -27.31
C LEU A 37 -24.00 3.33 -27.50
N PRO A 38 -24.13 4.53 -26.89
CA PRO A 38 -23.01 5.47 -26.84
C PRO A 38 -21.85 4.87 -26.01
N SER A 39 -20.61 5.11 -26.45
CA SER A 39 -19.43 4.66 -25.72
C SER A 39 -19.41 5.25 -24.31
N LEU A 40 -19.16 4.40 -23.29
CA LEU A 40 -19.04 4.80 -21.91
C LEU A 40 -17.68 5.47 -21.66
N THR A 41 -17.55 6.75 -21.96
CA THR A 41 -16.30 7.51 -21.73
C THR A 41 -15.97 7.66 -20.25
N TRP A 42 -16.99 7.68 -19.39
CA TRP A 42 -16.80 7.77 -17.95
C TRP A 42 -16.18 6.51 -17.32
N ALA A 43 -16.33 5.34 -17.94
CA ALA A 43 -15.83 4.08 -17.39
C ALA A 43 -14.29 4.04 -17.30
N GLU A 44 -13.59 4.63 -18.26
CA GLU A 44 -12.13 4.75 -18.23
C GLU A 44 -11.65 5.68 -17.10
N GLU A 45 -12.31 6.82 -16.93
CA GLU A 45 -11.98 7.73 -15.84
C GLU A 45 -12.25 7.10 -14.48
N PHE A 46 -13.41 6.48 -14.30
CA PHE A 46 -13.77 5.78 -13.07
C PHE A 46 -12.75 4.70 -12.72
N SER A 47 -12.37 3.87 -13.70
CA SER A 47 -11.37 2.82 -13.48
C SER A 47 -10.01 3.39 -13.08
N ARG A 48 -9.59 4.50 -13.69
CA ARG A 48 -8.36 5.22 -13.35
C ARG A 48 -8.41 5.77 -11.93
N PHE A 49 -9.53 6.39 -11.53
CA PHE A 49 -9.73 6.89 -10.16
C PHE A 49 -9.67 5.76 -9.13
N MET A 50 -10.36 4.65 -9.37
CA MET A 50 -10.35 3.48 -8.47
C MET A 50 -8.95 2.87 -8.36
N TRP A 51 -8.21 2.80 -9.48
CA TRP A 51 -6.85 2.30 -9.47
C TRP A 51 -5.92 3.18 -8.63
N ILE A 52 -5.97 4.50 -8.81
CA ILE A 52 -5.18 5.46 -8.05
C ILE A 52 -5.53 5.38 -6.55
N MET A 53 -6.81 5.33 -6.19
CA MET A 53 -7.24 5.14 -4.80
C MET A 53 -6.72 3.85 -4.20
N SER A 54 -6.77 2.73 -4.95
CA SER A 54 -6.21 1.44 -4.53
C SER A 54 -4.72 1.54 -4.21
N VAL A 55 -3.94 2.21 -5.07
CA VAL A 55 -2.49 2.42 -4.84
C VAL A 55 -2.24 3.20 -3.55
N PHE A 56 -2.94 4.31 -3.32
CA PHE A 56 -2.73 5.12 -2.12
C PHE A 56 -3.15 4.39 -0.83
N ILE A 57 -4.20 3.60 -0.87
CA ILE A 57 -4.64 2.78 0.27
C ILE A 57 -3.66 1.63 0.54
N SER A 58 -2.96 1.13 -0.50
CA SER A 58 -1.96 0.07 -0.34
C SER A 58 -0.62 0.55 0.26
N LEU A 59 -0.36 1.87 0.29
CA LEU A 59 0.91 2.42 0.80
C LEU A 59 1.23 2.00 2.25
N PRO A 60 0.33 2.15 3.24
CA PRO A 60 0.64 1.75 4.61
C PRO A 60 0.89 0.25 4.73
N TYR A 61 0.19 -0.58 3.96
CA TYR A 61 0.41 -2.01 3.87
C TYR A 61 1.79 -2.33 3.29
N THR A 62 2.16 -1.67 2.20
CA THR A 62 3.46 -1.84 1.55
C THR A 62 4.60 -1.47 2.50
N VAL A 63 4.49 -0.36 3.23
CA VAL A 63 5.50 0.05 4.23
C VAL A 63 5.61 -1.01 5.33
N ARG A 64 4.49 -1.58 5.81
CA ARG A 64 4.48 -2.64 6.81
C ARG A 64 5.15 -3.92 6.30
N LYS A 65 4.86 -4.35 5.07
CA LYS A 65 5.42 -5.59 4.46
C LYS A 65 6.78 -5.39 3.79
N ALA A 66 7.21 -4.16 3.51
CA ALA A 66 8.49 -3.87 2.86
C ALA A 66 9.69 -4.50 3.61
N ASN A 67 9.59 -4.65 4.92
CA ASN A 67 10.60 -5.34 5.73
C ASN A 67 10.73 -6.84 5.39
N MET A 68 9.66 -7.46 4.89
CA MET A 68 9.70 -8.88 4.49
C MET A 68 10.23 -9.06 3.05
N LEU A 69 10.11 -8.02 2.22
CA LEU A 69 10.50 -8.04 0.80
C LEU A 69 11.90 -7.44 0.55
N ARG A 70 12.55 -6.93 1.58
CA ARG A 70 13.93 -6.44 1.45
C ARG A 70 14.78 -7.58 0.92
N VAL A 71 15.69 -7.26 0.00
CA VAL A 71 16.66 -8.22 -0.55
C VAL A 71 17.59 -8.66 0.58
N ASN A 72 17.06 -9.55 1.43
CA ASN A 72 17.72 -10.04 2.64
C ASN A 72 19.06 -10.73 2.28
N VAL A 73 19.18 -11.26 1.06
CA VAL A 73 20.38 -11.97 0.59
C VAL A 73 21.67 -11.14 0.74
N ILE A 74 21.60 -9.83 0.42
CA ILE A 74 22.78 -8.95 0.57
C ILE A 74 22.96 -8.53 2.03
N ILE A 75 21.86 -8.33 2.73
CA ILE A 75 21.87 -7.90 4.14
C ILE A 75 22.28 -9.05 5.05
N ASP A 76 21.96 -10.29 4.72
CA ASP A 76 22.33 -11.49 5.47
C ASP A 76 23.82 -11.81 5.41
N LEU A 77 24.55 -11.28 4.44
CA LEU A 77 26.01 -11.36 4.34
C LEU A 77 26.74 -10.43 5.32
N LEU A 78 26.02 -9.42 5.89
CA LEU A 78 26.62 -8.47 6.80
C LEU A 78 26.53 -8.94 8.26
N PRO A 79 27.47 -8.51 9.12
CA PRO A 79 27.41 -8.80 10.56
C PRO A 79 26.14 -8.19 11.17
N GLN A 80 25.55 -8.87 12.17
CA GLN A 80 24.26 -8.50 12.78
C GLN A 80 24.14 -7.02 13.17
N LYS A 81 25.22 -6.40 13.64
CA LYS A 81 25.22 -4.98 14.00
C LYS A 81 25.02 -4.07 12.79
N ALA A 82 25.71 -4.34 11.68
CA ALA A 82 25.59 -3.56 10.46
C ALA A 82 24.20 -3.72 9.84
N ARG A 83 23.64 -4.92 9.85
CA ARG A 83 22.28 -5.22 9.39
C ARG A 83 21.23 -4.37 10.10
N LYS A 84 21.29 -4.30 11.44
CA LYS A 84 20.36 -3.50 12.25
C LYS A 84 20.47 -2.00 11.96
N VAL A 85 21.69 -1.50 11.84
CA VAL A 85 21.92 -0.08 11.49
C VAL A 85 21.36 0.25 10.11
N ILE A 86 21.57 -0.62 9.12
CA ILE A 86 21.04 -0.42 7.77
C ILE A 86 19.51 -0.43 7.79
N ASN A 87 18.89 -1.37 8.49
CA ASN A 87 17.43 -1.42 8.62
C ASN A 87 16.87 -0.14 9.22
N LEU A 88 17.48 0.35 10.29
CA LEU A 88 17.09 1.59 10.93
C LEU A 88 17.26 2.81 10.01
N CYS A 89 18.38 2.89 9.28
CA CYS A 89 18.61 3.97 8.30
C CYS A 89 17.56 3.94 7.18
N VAL A 90 17.21 2.77 6.68
CA VAL A 90 16.18 2.63 5.64
C VAL A 90 14.81 3.06 6.15
N ASP A 91 14.44 2.72 7.39
CA ASP A 91 13.17 3.15 7.98
C ASP A 91 13.09 4.67 8.12
N VAL A 92 14.20 5.32 8.53
CA VAL A 92 14.28 6.79 8.59
C VAL A 92 14.14 7.41 7.21
N ILE A 93 14.85 6.88 6.20
CA ILE A 93 14.78 7.39 4.83
C ILE A 93 13.37 7.26 4.26
N VAL A 94 12.75 6.08 4.42
CA VAL A 94 11.37 5.84 3.96
C VAL A 94 10.39 6.78 4.67
N GLY A 95 10.50 6.92 6.00
CA GLY A 95 9.66 7.84 6.77
C GLY A 95 9.80 9.29 6.33
N LEU A 96 11.04 9.74 6.10
CA LEU A 96 11.31 11.09 5.59
C LEU A 96 10.72 11.31 4.20
N CYS A 97 10.91 10.36 3.29
CA CYS A 97 10.35 10.43 1.94
C CYS A 97 8.82 10.50 1.97
N MET A 98 8.17 9.66 2.79
CA MET A 98 6.70 9.67 2.92
C MET A 98 6.18 10.98 3.53
N ALA A 99 6.89 11.55 4.51
CA ALA A 99 6.55 12.83 5.11
C ALA A 99 6.69 13.99 4.10
N LEU A 100 7.75 14.00 3.29
CA LEU A 100 7.95 14.99 2.22
C LEU A 100 6.85 14.88 1.15
N LEU A 101 6.48 13.66 0.75
CA LEU A 101 5.40 13.44 -0.20
C LEU A 101 4.04 13.89 0.37
N ALA A 102 3.78 13.65 1.66
CA ALA A 102 2.60 14.15 2.33
C ALA A 102 2.54 15.70 2.32
N TYR A 103 3.67 16.34 2.59
CA TYR A 103 3.78 17.81 2.56
C TYR A 103 3.46 18.38 1.16
N HIS A 104 4.08 17.85 0.11
CA HIS A 104 3.80 18.28 -1.26
C HIS A 104 2.37 17.92 -1.71
N CYS A 105 1.80 16.83 -1.22
CA CYS A 105 0.42 16.46 -1.50
C CYS A 105 -0.58 17.50 -0.95
N VAL A 106 -0.28 18.17 0.18
CA VAL A 106 -1.09 19.29 0.69
C VAL A 106 -1.09 20.47 -0.28
N GLU A 107 0.05 20.79 -0.89
CA GLU A 107 0.13 21.84 -1.90
C GLU A 107 -0.69 21.49 -3.14
N CYS A 108 -0.55 20.25 -3.65
CA CYS A 108 -1.36 19.76 -4.77
C CYS A 108 -2.87 19.82 -4.46
N LEU A 109 -3.26 19.51 -3.22
CA LEU A 109 -4.66 19.60 -2.78
C LEU A 109 -5.19 21.03 -2.84
N LYS A 110 -4.40 22.02 -2.42
CA LYS A 110 -4.76 23.44 -2.49
C LYS A 110 -4.88 23.92 -3.95
N TRP A 111 -3.96 23.47 -4.83
CA TRP A 111 -4.05 23.73 -6.26
C TRP A 111 -5.33 23.16 -6.86
N ALA A 112 -5.65 21.90 -6.60
CA ALA A 112 -6.83 21.23 -7.13
C ALA A 112 -8.15 21.83 -6.64
N LYS A 113 -8.17 22.45 -5.47
CA LYS A 113 -9.32 23.21 -4.95
C LYS A 113 -9.44 24.62 -5.53
N GLY A 114 -8.40 25.11 -6.22
CA GLY A 114 -8.37 26.49 -6.71
C GLY A 114 -8.09 27.55 -5.63
N GLU A 115 -7.60 27.14 -4.46
CA GLU A 115 -7.32 28.06 -3.33
C GLU A 115 -6.04 28.90 -3.55
N MET A 116 -5.18 28.49 -4.49
CA MET A 116 -3.87 29.14 -4.70
C MET A 116 -3.92 30.39 -5.61
N LEU A 117 -4.92 30.51 -6.49
CA LEU A 117 -5.09 31.67 -7.35
C LEU A 117 -6.50 32.26 -7.20
N GLU A 118 -6.58 33.58 -7.01
CA GLU A 118 -7.85 34.30 -6.99
C GLU A 118 -8.58 34.11 -8.34
N GLY A 119 -9.78 33.48 -8.30
CA GLY A 119 -10.59 33.22 -9.50
C GLY A 119 -10.31 31.88 -10.20
N ALA A 120 -9.38 31.05 -9.73
CA ALA A 120 -9.19 29.72 -10.28
C ALA A 120 -10.39 28.81 -9.90
N LYS A 121 -10.93 28.11 -10.90
CA LYS A 121 -11.95 27.08 -10.66
C LYS A 121 -11.30 25.80 -10.21
N ALA A 122 -11.99 25.07 -9.31
CA ALA A 122 -11.55 23.74 -8.92
C ALA A 122 -11.43 22.83 -10.16
N GLU A 123 -10.34 22.07 -10.21
CA GLU A 123 -10.14 21.09 -11.29
C GLU A 123 -11.17 19.98 -11.22
N THR A 124 -11.84 19.74 -12.35
CA THR A 124 -12.80 18.65 -12.50
C THR A 124 -12.40 17.70 -13.61
N SER A 125 -12.77 16.45 -13.47
CA SER A 125 -12.56 15.42 -14.48
C SER A 125 -13.41 15.69 -15.72
N PRO A 126 -12.88 15.53 -16.95
CA PRO A 126 -13.56 15.91 -18.19
C PRO A 126 -14.80 15.06 -18.52
N ALA A 127 -14.85 13.77 -18.17
CA ALA A 127 -15.99 12.91 -18.49
C ALA A 127 -17.01 12.78 -17.34
N MET A 128 -16.54 12.71 -16.07
CA MET A 128 -17.40 12.54 -14.90
C MET A 128 -17.74 13.86 -14.20
N ASN A 129 -17.05 14.95 -14.50
CA ASN A 129 -17.12 16.21 -13.76
C ASN A 129 -16.87 16.06 -12.23
N TRP A 130 -16.14 15.02 -11.86
CA TRP A 130 -15.76 14.82 -10.46
C TRP A 130 -14.62 15.75 -10.08
N PRO A 131 -14.67 16.34 -8.88
CA PRO A 131 -13.61 17.22 -8.43
C PRO A 131 -12.32 16.44 -8.16
N MET A 132 -11.23 16.84 -8.79
CA MET A 132 -9.92 16.17 -8.69
C MET A 132 -9.33 16.20 -7.27
N TRP A 133 -9.74 17.18 -6.44
CA TRP A 133 -9.22 17.28 -5.07
C TRP A 133 -9.49 16.05 -4.19
N TRP A 134 -10.53 15.25 -4.51
CA TRP A 134 -10.79 13.98 -3.82
C TRP A 134 -9.63 12.99 -3.95
N LEU A 135 -9.03 12.93 -5.13
CA LEU A 135 -7.89 12.07 -5.39
C LEU A 135 -6.68 12.44 -4.53
N TYR A 136 -6.40 13.74 -4.48
CA TYR A 136 -5.31 14.28 -3.66
C TYR A 136 -5.59 14.10 -2.16
N ALA A 137 -6.85 14.21 -1.73
CA ALA A 137 -7.23 13.96 -0.34
C ALA A 137 -6.98 12.51 0.09
N VAL A 138 -7.35 11.54 -0.75
CA VAL A 138 -7.06 10.11 -0.50
C VAL A 138 -5.55 9.86 -0.52
N GLY A 139 -4.83 10.47 -1.46
CA GLY A 139 -3.36 10.41 -1.51
C GLY A 139 -2.71 10.94 -0.23
N LEU A 140 -3.14 12.10 0.24
CA LEU A 140 -2.68 12.69 1.49
C LEU A 140 -2.92 11.76 2.68
N PHE A 141 -4.12 11.18 2.78
CA PHE A 141 -4.46 10.22 3.81
C PHE A 141 -3.54 8.99 3.76
N GLY A 142 -3.31 8.43 2.56
CA GLY A 142 -2.39 7.31 2.35
C GLY A 142 -0.95 7.63 2.78
N PHE A 143 -0.42 8.79 2.42
CA PHE A 143 0.93 9.22 2.83
C PHE A 143 1.03 9.47 4.32
N CYS A 144 0.02 10.07 4.95
CA CYS A 144 -0.01 10.26 6.41
C CYS A 144 -0.01 8.92 7.14
N LEU A 145 -0.83 7.96 6.73
CA LEU A 145 -0.84 6.62 7.32
C LEU A 145 0.49 5.89 7.09
N ALA A 146 1.07 5.99 5.90
CA ALA A 146 2.37 5.39 5.59
C ALA A 146 3.48 5.99 6.47
N THR A 147 3.48 7.30 6.70
CA THR A 147 4.42 7.98 7.59
C THR A 147 4.25 7.48 9.05
N LEU A 148 3.02 7.40 9.54
CA LEU A 148 2.74 6.86 10.88
C LEU A 148 3.23 5.41 11.02
N ARG A 149 2.99 4.57 10.02
CA ARG A 149 3.47 3.18 10.00
C ARG A 149 5.00 3.10 9.95
N SER A 150 5.67 3.96 9.18
CA SER A 150 7.14 4.02 9.15
C SER A 150 7.71 4.38 10.51
N VAL A 151 7.12 5.35 11.21
CA VAL A 151 7.52 5.72 12.58
C VAL A 151 7.28 4.56 13.55
N GLN A 152 6.17 3.85 13.46
CA GLN A 152 5.90 2.66 14.28
C GLN A 152 6.96 1.57 14.05
N MET A 153 7.31 1.29 12.78
CA MET A 153 8.33 0.29 12.44
C MET A 153 9.71 0.70 12.96
N PHE A 154 10.06 1.97 12.87
CA PHE A 154 11.30 2.49 13.46
C PHE A 154 11.39 2.23 14.96
N PHE A 155 10.33 2.50 15.71
CA PHE A 155 10.32 2.22 17.17
C PHE A 155 10.39 0.73 17.47
N ILE A 156 9.74 -0.13 16.68
CA ILE A 156 9.80 -1.59 16.83
C ILE A 156 11.24 -2.08 16.58
N HIS A 157 11.90 -1.63 15.51
CA HIS A 157 13.29 -1.99 15.22
C HIS A 157 14.26 -1.46 16.28
N LEU A 158 14.02 -0.25 16.79
CA LEU A 158 14.81 0.32 17.87
C LEU A 158 14.67 -0.49 19.17
N SER A 159 13.45 -0.88 19.53
CA SER A 159 13.17 -1.71 20.72
C SER A 159 13.81 -3.10 20.60
N LYS A 160 13.81 -3.69 19.40
CA LYS A 160 14.42 -5.00 19.14
C LYS A 160 15.92 -4.93 18.83
N PHE A 161 16.54 -3.76 18.95
CA PHE A 161 17.96 -3.59 18.60
C PHE A 161 18.88 -4.52 19.41
N ASN A 162 18.50 -4.89 20.63
CA ASN A 162 19.29 -5.77 21.48
C ASN A 162 18.94 -7.27 21.32
N GLU A 163 17.86 -7.62 20.60
CA GLU A 163 17.48 -9.01 20.33
C GLU A 163 18.24 -9.56 19.12
N ARG A 164 18.53 -10.88 19.12
CA ARG A 164 19.14 -11.53 17.95
C ARG A 164 18.12 -11.65 16.84
N GLU A 165 18.37 -11.00 15.72
CA GLU A 165 17.56 -11.21 14.49
C GLU A 165 17.98 -12.53 13.83
N LEU A 166 17.00 -13.38 13.58
CA LEU A 166 17.21 -14.61 12.81
C LEU A 166 17.50 -14.27 11.35
N THR A 167 18.45 -14.96 10.76
CA THR A 167 18.72 -14.87 9.33
C THR A 167 17.55 -15.47 8.52
N THR A 168 17.31 -15.01 7.31
CA THR A 168 16.23 -15.53 6.44
C THR A 168 16.31 -17.05 6.29
N LEU A 169 17.52 -17.61 6.22
CA LEU A 169 17.74 -19.06 6.20
C LEU A 169 17.31 -19.73 7.52
N GLU A 170 17.62 -19.13 8.66
CA GLU A 170 17.21 -19.66 9.98
C GLU A 170 15.67 -19.59 10.13
N GLN A 171 15.03 -18.53 9.66
CA GLN A 171 13.58 -18.41 9.65
C GLN A 171 12.94 -19.48 8.76
N THR A 172 13.40 -19.65 7.52
CA THR A 172 12.89 -20.67 6.60
C THR A 172 13.05 -22.09 7.17
N GLN A 173 14.16 -22.36 7.85
CA GLN A 173 14.39 -23.65 8.50
C GLN A 173 13.45 -23.87 9.70
N LEU A 174 13.14 -22.82 10.47
CA LEU A 174 12.19 -22.89 11.59
C LEU A 174 10.75 -23.10 11.07
N ASP A 175 10.37 -22.40 10.03
CA ASP A 175 9.06 -22.53 9.40
C ASP A 175 8.88 -23.93 8.80
N ALA A 176 9.87 -24.45 8.09
CA ALA A 176 9.86 -25.82 7.57
C ALA A 176 9.79 -26.87 8.68
N LYS A 177 10.48 -26.69 9.80
CA LYS A 177 10.37 -27.57 10.96
C LYS A 177 8.98 -27.51 11.60
N ALA A 178 8.42 -26.30 11.74
CA ALA A 178 7.08 -26.14 12.29
C ALA A 178 6.00 -26.79 11.41
N GLU A 179 6.14 -26.68 10.08
CA GLU A 179 5.25 -27.38 9.14
C GLU A 179 5.37 -28.90 9.23
N LEU A 180 6.59 -29.43 9.34
CA LEU A 180 6.81 -30.88 9.53
C LEU A 180 6.22 -31.38 10.84
N GLU A 181 6.38 -30.64 11.94
CA GLU A 181 5.77 -30.98 13.22
C GLU A 181 4.23 -30.91 13.19
N ALA A 182 3.68 -29.93 12.47
CA ALA A 182 2.24 -29.83 12.27
C ALA A 182 1.69 -31.00 11.44
N ALA A 183 2.39 -31.38 10.37
CA ALA A 183 2.05 -32.55 9.55
C ALA A 183 2.14 -33.86 10.35
N ALA A 184 3.19 -34.06 11.13
CA ALA A 184 3.36 -35.24 11.98
C ALA A 184 2.27 -35.34 13.08
N LYS A 185 1.83 -34.22 13.65
CA LYS A 185 0.70 -34.18 14.60
C LYS A 185 -0.62 -34.49 13.91
N ALA A 186 -0.82 -34.08 12.67
CA ALA A 186 -2.02 -34.38 11.91
C ALA A 186 -2.08 -35.87 11.50
N GLU A 187 -0.94 -36.50 11.17
CA GLU A 187 -0.85 -37.96 10.90
C GLU A 187 -1.01 -38.82 12.16
N GLY A 188 -0.53 -38.34 13.32
CA GLY A 188 -0.69 -39.08 14.59
C GLY A 188 -2.06 -38.96 15.24
N ALA A 189 -2.95 -38.12 14.71
CA ALA A 189 -4.33 -37.94 15.20
C ALA A 189 -5.37 -38.71 14.39
N ASN A 190 -4.98 -39.43 13.32
CA ASN A 190 -5.79 -40.38 12.55
C ASN A 190 -5.45 -41.80 12.95
#